data_e5ed679313d611544bac44f0e1ad3e07
#
_entry.id   e5ed679313d611544bac44f0e1ad3e07
#
_cell.length_a   1.000
_cell.length_b   1.000
_cell.length_c   1.000
_cell.angle_alpha   90.00
_cell.angle_beta   90.00
_cell.angle_gamma   90.00
#
_symmetry.space_group_name_H-M   'P 1'
#
loop_
_entity.id
_entity.type
_entity.pdbx_description
1 polymer ?
#
loop_
_entity_poly.entity_id
_entity_poly.type
_entity_poly.pdbx_seq_one_letter_code
_entity_poly.pdbx_strand_id
1 'polypeptide(L)'
;MPGIIDCHSHIATEAVNEGSVSVSSMTGIEDTVNPEDIGIYRALAGGVTTANILHGSANAIGGKNVVIKMRWGKDAPEILLDGAMPGIKFALGENPKRRGGSDSGIATRLRYPATRMGVEDVIREAFTDARAYKATMDDYKARAAKGERVIPPRRDLKLEPLVEVLEGKRFVHAHCYRADEILMLLRVADEFGFKIRTLQHVLEGYKVAKEIKEHGAGASTFSDWWSYKVEAYDAIPYNAALMHKKGVLVSLNSDDAEMMRHLNQEAAKSVRYGGLTDDEALALITINPAKQLAIDNRVGSIEVGKDADLVIYDKHPLSNYAKVQKVFIDGEMYFERDKDMSDRAVKEARRKQLSEKQKAAATPARPAGGRRPQ
;
A
#
# COMPACT_ATOMS: atom_id res chain seq x y z
N MET A 1 11.18 -16.62 12.13
CA MET A 1 10.85 -15.22 12.45
C MET A 1 9.35 -14.99 12.25
N PRO A 2 8.76 -13.89 12.78
CA PRO A 2 7.41 -13.53 12.40
C PRO A 2 7.33 -13.26 10.89
N GLY A 3 6.14 -13.34 10.32
CA GLY A 3 5.90 -12.98 8.93
C GLY A 3 6.31 -11.56 8.60
N ILE A 4 6.84 -11.34 7.40
CA ILE A 4 7.14 -10.00 6.90
C ILE A 4 5.84 -9.28 6.55
N ILE A 5 5.76 -8.00 6.89
CA ILE A 5 4.63 -7.12 6.61
C ILE A 5 5.08 -5.99 5.69
N ASP A 6 4.44 -5.86 4.54
CA ASP A 6 4.64 -4.74 3.65
C ASP A 6 3.61 -3.64 3.89
N CYS A 7 4.05 -2.48 4.38
CA CYS A 7 3.18 -1.37 4.71
C CYS A 7 2.64 -0.62 3.47
N HIS A 8 3.15 -0.92 2.27
CA HIS A 8 2.74 -0.28 1.02
C HIS A 8 2.96 -1.17 -0.19
N SER A 9 1.89 -1.66 -0.77
CA SER A 9 1.93 -2.44 -2.00
C SER A 9 0.74 -2.13 -2.91
N HIS A 10 0.86 -2.57 -4.16
CA HIS A 10 -0.16 -2.48 -5.21
C HIS A 10 -0.41 -3.82 -5.89
N ILE A 11 0.03 -4.95 -5.31
CA ILE A 11 -0.33 -6.29 -5.79
C ILE A 11 -1.77 -6.65 -5.40
N ALA A 12 -2.25 -7.77 -5.88
CA ALA A 12 -3.57 -8.30 -5.56
C ALA A 12 -4.73 -7.33 -5.88
N THR A 13 -4.57 -6.47 -6.90
CA THR A 13 -5.64 -5.56 -7.34
C THR A 13 -5.60 -5.37 -8.86
N GLU A 14 -6.78 -5.34 -9.49
CA GLU A 14 -6.93 -5.08 -10.93
C GLU A 14 -6.88 -3.59 -11.28
N ALA A 15 -7.15 -2.70 -10.32
CA ALA A 15 -7.16 -1.26 -10.52
C ALA A 15 -6.48 -0.54 -9.35
N VAL A 16 -5.40 0.18 -9.66
CA VAL A 16 -4.59 0.87 -8.66
C VAL A 16 -5.04 2.33 -8.45
N ASN A 17 -5.55 3.00 -9.48
CA ASN A 17 -5.89 4.41 -9.42
C ASN A 17 -7.25 4.74 -10.04
N GLU A 18 -8.04 5.57 -9.35
CA GLU A 18 -9.10 6.36 -9.99
C GLU A 18 -8.58 7.78 -10.20
N GLY A 19 -7.89 7.99 -11.34
CA GLY A 19 -7.14 9.21 -11.62
C GLY A 19 -7.95 10.35 -12.25
N SER A 20 -9.25 10.19 -12.50
CA SER A 20 -10.07 11.17 -13.25
C SER A 20 -10.38 12.45 -12.48
N VAL A 21 -10.36 12.40 -11.14
CA VAL A 21 -10.65 13.53 -10.24
C VAL A 21 -9.53 13.73 -9.22
N SER A 22 -9.46 14.89 -8.58
CA SER A 22 -8.42 15.22 -7.60
C SER A 22 -8.67 14.61 -6.24
N VAL A 23 -9.95 14.33 -5.93
CA VAL A 23 -10.40 13.68 -4.71
C VAL A 23 -11.29 12.51 -5.09
N SER A 24 -10.81 11.29 -4.90
CA SER A 24 -11.50 10.03 -5.20
C SER A 24 -11.74 9.17 -3.95
N SER A 25 -11.93 9.81 -2.81
CA SER A 25 -12.12 9.19 -1.49
C SER A 25 -13.27 8.17 -1.41
N MET A 26 -14.26 8.27 -2.33
CA MET A 26 -15.38 7.34 -2.42
C MET A 26 -15.01 5.98 -3.02
N THR A 27 -13.89 5.87 -3.75
CA THR A 27 -13.44 4.59 -4.33
C THR A 27 -12.68 3.75 -3.31
N GLY A 28 -12.61 2.44 -3.50
CA GLY A 28 -11.93 1.54 -2.59
C GLY A 28 -11.22 0.40 -3.31
N ILE A 29 -10.05 0.03 -2.82
CA ILE A 29 -9.29 -1.12 -3.32
C ILE A 29 -10.04 -2.42 -3.06
N GLU A 30 -10.85 -2.48 -1.99
CA GLU A 30 -11.67 -3.65 -1.65
C GLU A 30 -12.53 -4.16 -2.81
N ASP A 31 -12.96 -3.25 -3.69
CA ASP A 31 -13.83 -3.57 -4.84
C ASP A 31 -13.06 -4.18 -6.03
N THR A 32 -11.72 -4.17 -6.00
CA THR A 32 -10.86 -4.60 -7.10
C THR A 32 -9.82 -5.63 -6.69
N VAL A 33 -9.98 -6.23 -5.52
CA VAL A 33 -9.06 -7.27 -5.01
C VAL A 33 -9.08 -8.48 -5.93
N ASN A 34 -7.88 -8.87 -6.41
CA ASN A 34 -7.66 -10.06 -7.22
C ASN A 34 -6.88 -11.12 -6.42
N PRO A 35 -7.53 -12.17 -5.89
CA PRO A 35 -6.86 -13.22 -5.13
C PRO A 35 -6.02 -14.17 -5.99
N GLU A 36 -6.16 -14.11 -7.32
CA GLU A 36 -5.43 -14.94 -8.29
C GLU A 36 -4.13 -14.25 -8.77
N ASP A 37 -3.83 -13.04 -8.30
CA ASP A 37 -2.59 -12.37 -8.67
C ASP A 37 -1.39 -13.20 -8.19
N ILE A 38 -0.57 -13.65 -9.13
CA ILE A 38 0.66 -14.41 -8.87
C ILE A 38 1.64 -13.66 -7.97
N GLY A 39 1.51 -12.33 -7.88
CA GLY A 39 2.25 -11.50 -6.94
C GLY A 39 2.12 -11.97 -5.50
N ILE A 40 0.94 -12.44 -5.09
CA ILE A 40 0.69 -13.02 -3.76
C ILE A 40 1.61 -14.22 -3.50
N TYR A 41 1.66 -15.17 -4.43
CA TYR A 41 2.51 -16.35 -4.30
C TYR A 41 4.00 -16.02 -4.31
N ARG A 42 4.41 -15.04 -5.13
CA ARG A 42 5.79 -14.56 -5.18
C ARG A 42 6.18 -13.87 -3.86
N ALA A 43 5.28 -13.06 -3.29
CA ALA A 43 5.48 -12.43 -1.99
C ALA A 43 5.64 -13.48 -0.86
N LEU A 44 4.80 -14.52 -0.84
CA LEU A 44 4.97 -15.67 0.07
C LEU A 44 6.36 -16.30 -0.05
N ALA A 45 6.85 -16.54 -1.27
CA ALA A 45 8.18 -17.10 -1.50
C ALA A 45 9.32 -16.21 -0.97
N GLY A 46 9.04 -14.92 -0.73
CA GLY A 46 9.91 -13.94 -0.05
C GLY A 46 9.69 -13.84 1.46
N GLY A 47 8.66 -14.51 2.00
CA GLY A 47 8.35 -14.48 3.43
C GLY A 47 7.34 -13.41 3.86
N VAL A 48 6.69 -12.74 2.90
CA VAL A 48 5.64 -11.76 3.21
C VAL A 48 4.35 -12.50 3.54
N THR A 49 3.74 -12.16 4.66
CA THR A 49 2.47 -12.76 5.12
C THR A 49 1.31 -11.78 5.11
N THR A 50 1.60 -10.49 5.17
CA THR A 50 0.59 -9.43 5.25
C THR A 50 1.03 -8.22 4.43
N ALA A 51 0.10 -7.55 3.76
CA ALA A 51 0.37 -6.30 3.07
C ALA A 51 -0.79 -5.31 3.16
N ASN A 52 -0.45 -4.02 3.14
CA ASN A 52 -1.39 -2.93 2.98
C ASN A 52 -1.48 -2.55 1.50
N ILE A 53 -2.62 -2.85 0.87
CA ILE A 53 -2.87 -2.58 -0.54
C ILE A 53 -3.51 -1.20 -0.66
N LEU A 54 -2.74 -0.27 -1.16
CA LEU A 54 -3.09 1.14 -1.24
C LEU A 54 -3.59 1.53 -2.63
N HIS A 55 -4.50 2.51 -2.66
CA HIS A 55 -4.75 3.28 -3.88
C HIS A 55 -3.44 3.96 -4.30
N GLY A 56 -3.17 4.05 -5.59
CA GLY A 56 -1.96 4.69 -6.11
C GLY A 56 -1.93 6.20 -5.85
N SER A 57 -0.85 6.85 -6.31
CA SER A 57 -0.55 8.26 -5.97
C SER A 57 -1.06 9.26 -7.01
N ALA A 58 -2.05 8.92 -7.84
CA ALA A 58 -2.53 9.78 -8.92
C ALA A 58 -3.35 11.01 -8.46
N ASN A 59 -3.82 11.02 -7.22
CA ASN A 59 -4.76 12.01 -6.67
C ASN A 59 -4.18 12.66 -5.42
N ALA A 60 -4.47 13.94 -5.16
CA ALA A 60 -4.15 14.60 -3.89
C ALA A 60 -4.80 13.86 -2.71
N ILE A 61 -6.07 13.45 -2.88
CA ILE A 61 -6.77 12.50 -2.03
C ILE A 61 -7.28 11.37 -2.91
N GLY A 62 -6.71 10.17 -2.74
CA GLY A 62 -7.06 8.95 -3.46
C GLY A 62 -8.13 8.14 -2.74
N GLY A 63 -8.21 6.86 -3.10
CA GLY A 63 -9.20 5.92 -2.56
C GLY A 63 -8.79 5.28 -1.24
N LYS A 64 -9.73 4.49 -0.72
CA LYS A 64 -9.57 3.67 0.47
C LYS A 64 -8.61 2.50 0.19
N ASN A 65 -7.92 2.03 1.21
CA ASN A 65 -7.03 0.86 1.15
C ASN A 65 -7.59 -0.32 1.95
N VAL A 66 -6.99 -1.49 1.73
CA VAL A 66 -7.25 -2.69 2.51
C VAL A 66 -5.96 -3.34 2.98
N VAL A 67 -6.02 -4.04 4.10
CA VAL A 67 -4.94 -4.92 4.56
C VAL A 67 -5.33 -6.35 4.21
N ILE A 68 -4.42 -7.08 3.57
CA ILE A 68 -4.61 -8.48 3.19
C ILE A 68 -3.59 -9.37 3.88
N LYS A 69 -3.95 -10.64 4.11
CA LYS A 69 -3.04 -11.75 4.36
C LYS A 69 -2.79 -12.52 3.06
N MET A 70 -1.56 -12.96 2.85
CA MET A 70 -1.14 -13.64 1.62
C MET A 70 -1.68 -15.08 1.55
N ARG A 71 -2.95 -15.29 1.79
CA ARG A 71 -3.64 -16.60 1.81
C ARG A 71 -3.90 -17.08 0.37
N TRP A 72 -2.83 -17.44 -0.32
CA TRP A 72 -2.87 -17.92 -1.71
C TRP A 72 -3.85 -19.07 -1.90
N GLY A 73 -4.74 -18.95 -2.88
CA GLY A 73 -5.76 -19.95 -3.20
C GLY A 73 -7.07 -19.77 -2.43
N LYS A 74 -7.19 -18.71 -1.61
CA LYS A 74 -8.46 -18.30 -0.99
C LYS A 74 -9.16 -17.24 -1.84
N ASP A 75 -10.44 -17.04 -1.61
CA ASP A 75 -11.26 -16.02 -2.28
C ASP A 75 -10.95 -14.59 -1.77
N ALA A 76 -11.37 -13.57 -2.54
CA ALA A 76 -11.10 -12.18 -2.21
C ALA A 76 -11.55 -11.78 -0.78
N PRO A 77 -12.73 -12.12 -0.28
CA PRO A 77 -13.09 -11.85 1.11
C PRO A 77 -12.19 -12.56 2.13
N GLU A 78 -11.73 -13.78 1.83
CA GLU A 78 -10.93 -14.58 2.74
C GLU A 78 -9.48 -14.09 2.89
N ILE A 79 -8.95 -13.36 1.89
CA ILE A 79 -7.61 -12.77 2.01
C ILE A 79 -7.61 -11.44 2.77
N LEU A 80 -8.75 -10.77 2.93
CA LEU A 80 -8.83 -9.54 3.73
C LEU A 80 -8.52 -9.83 5.19
N LEU A 81 -7.83 -8.91 5.85
CA LEU A 81 -7.58 -8.95 7.29
C LEU A 81 -8.72 -8.24 8.03
N ASP A 82 -9.69 -9.01 8.51
CA ASP A 82 -10.81 -8.49 9.28
C ASP A 82 -10.35 -7.73 10.51
N GLY A 83 -11.04 -6.61 10.79
CA GLY A 83 -10.76 -5.76 11.96
C GLY A 83 -9.55 -4.85 11.82
N ALA A 84 -8.85 -4.86 10.68
CA ALA A 84 -7.85 -3.84 10.38
C ALA A 84 -8.51 -2.46 10.29
N MET A 85 -7.84 -1.43 10.85
CA MET A 85 -8.35 -0.06 10.76
C MET A 85 -8.47 0.39 9.30
N PRO A 86 -9.61 0.96 8.88
CA PRO A 86 -9.76 1.50 7.55
C PRO A 86 -8.72 2.59 7.27
N GLY A 87 -8.26 2.69 6.05
CA GLY A 87 -7.32 3.75 5.66
C GLY A 87 -7.74 4.43 4.36
N ILE A 88 -7.02 5.49 4.02
CA ILE A 88 -7.17 6.25 2.78
C ILE A 88 -5.80 6.76 2.34
N LYS A 89 -5.57 6.78 1.01
CA LYS A 89 -4.32 7.24 0.42
C LYS A 89 -4.37 8.70 0.04
N PHE A 90 -3.41 9.48 0.55
CA PHE A 90 -3.10 10.83 0.06
C PHE A 90 -1.83 10.80 -0.77
N ALA A 91 -1.62 11.78 -1.62
CA ALA A 91 -0.37 11.92 -2.35
C ALA A 91 0.05 13.37 -2.50
N LEU A 92 1.34 13.59 -2.29
CA LEU A 92 2.08 14.82 -2.54
C LEU A 92 3.02 14.63 -3.74
N GLY A 93 3.80 15.64 -4.07
CA GLY A 93 4.81 15.56 -5.09
C GLY A 93 4.30 15.75 -6.50
N GLU A 94 5.01 15.15 -7.43
CA GLU A 94 4.70 15.30 -8.85
C GLU A 94 3.54 14.42 -9.32
N ASN A 95 3.27 13.31 -8.64
CA ASN A 95 2.29 12.32 -9.08
C ASN A 95 0.86 12.91 -9.16
N PRO A 96 0.30 13.53 -8.10
CA PRO A 96 -1.08 14.04 -8.14
C PRO A 96 -1.26 15.27 -9.04
N LYS A 97 -0.17 15.94 -9.43
CA LYS A 97 -0.20 17.09 -10.36
C LYS A 97 0.03 16.69 -11.82
N ARG A 98 0.24 15.43 -12.12
CA ARG A 98 0.37 14.94 -13.49
C ARG A 98 -0.93 15.12 -14.24
N ARG A 99 -0.82 15.56 -15.50
CA ARG A 99 -1.93 15.55 -16.43
C ARG A 99 -2.39 14.12 -16.61
N GLY A 100 -3.68 13.85 -16.43
CA GLY A 100 -4.22 12.51 -16.45
C GLY A 100 -3.82 11.71 -17.69
N GLY A 101 -3.54 10.39 -17.49
CA GLY A 101 -3.57 9.36 -18.51
C GLY A 101 -2.49 9.39 -19.59
N SER A 102 -1.22 9.27 -19.21
CA SER A 102 -0.14 9.08 -20.21
C SER A 102 -0.19 7.71 -20.92
N ASP A 103 -0.88 6.73 -20.37
CA ASP A 103 -0.82 5.34 -20.85
C ASP A 103 -1.84 5.01 -21.95
N SER A 104 -2.81 5.89 -22.24
CA SER A 104 -3.88 5.60 -23.20
C SER A 104 -3.80 6.36 -24.52
N GLY A 105 -2.80 7.24 -24.73
CA GLY A 105 -2.66 8.02 -25.95
C GLY A 105 -3.81 9.03 -26.23
N ILE A 106 -4.74 9.18 -25.29
CA ILE A 106 -5.86 10.12 -25.40
C ILE A 106 -5.40 11.49 -24.89
N ALA A 107 -5.68 12.55 -25.65
CA ALA A 107 -5.42 13.93 -25.26
C ALA A 107 -6.08 14.24 -23.91
N THR A 108 -5.27 14.39 -22.86
CA THR A 108 -5.73 14.46 -21.50
C THR A 108 -6.24 15.85 -21.17
N ARG A 109 -7.45 15.93 -20.63
CA ARG A 109 -7.97 17.15 -20.05
C ARG A 109 -7.07 17.58 -18.89
N LEU A 110 -6.71 18.87 -18.84
CA LEU A 110 -6.02 19.44 -17.70
C LEU A 110 -6.89 19.26 -16.46
N ARG A 111 -6.39 18.50 -15.50
CA ARG A 111 -7.03 18.34 -14.20
C ARG A 111 -6.26 19.21 -13.18
N TYR A 112 -6.96 19.99 -12.36
CA TYR A 112 -6.38 20.58 -11.17
C TYR A 112 -6.04 19.45 -10.16
N PRO A 113 -4.91 19.48 -9.40
CA PRO A 113 -3.89 20.52 -9.38
C PRO A 113 -2.80 20.32 -10.44
N ALA A 114 -2.17 21.39 -10.88
CA ALA A 114 -1.01 21.36 -11.76
C ALA A 114 0.32 21.64 -11.03
N THR A 115 0.26 22.04 -9.77
CA THR A 115 1.42 22.43 -8.95
C THR A 115 1.35 21.85 -7.54
N ARG A 116 2.47 21.88 -6.80
CA ARG A 116 2.50 21.49 -5.38
C ARG A 116 1.63 22.38 -4.51
N MET A 117 1.54 23.67 -4.82
CA MET A 117 0.61 24.60 -4.15
C MET A 117 -0.85 24.18 -4.32
N GLY A 118 -1.22 23.76 -5.55
CA GLY A 118 -2.56 23.27 -5.82
C GLY A 118 -2.86 21.93 -5.12
N VAL A 119 -1.86 21.08 -4.84
CA VAL A 119 -2.07 19.86 -4.03
C VAL A 119 -2.49 20.22 -2.61
N GLU A 120 -1.83 21.20 -1.98
CA GLU A 120 -2.21 21.73 -0.67
C GLU A 120 -3.64 22.26 -0.67
N ASP A 121 -3.97 23.08 -1.68
CA ASP A 121 -5.29 23.69 -1.83
C ASP A 121 -6.41 22.64 -1.94
N VAL A 122 -6.22 21.62 -2.80
CA VAL A 122 -7.19 20.49 -2.92
C VAL A 122 -7.44 19.82 -1.57
N ILE A 123 -6.39 19.59 -0.79
CA ILE A 123 -6.55 18.93 0.53
C ILE A 123 -7.30 19.85 1.48
N ARG A 124 -6.98 21.16 1.53
CA ARG A 124 -7.67 22.13 2.38
C ARG A 124 -9.14 22.29 2.00
N GLU A 125 -9.45 22.41 0.72
CA GLU A 125 -10.83 22.52 0.21
C GLU A 125 -11.63 21.28 0.61
N ALA A 126 -11.09 20.08 0.36
CA ALA A 126 -11.78 18.84 0.69
C ALA A 126 -12.09 18.69 2.19
N PHE A 127 -11.18 19.11 3.08
CA PHE A 127 -11.44 19.07 4.53
C PHE A 127 -12.32 20.22 5.00
N THR A 128 -12.33 21.36 4.32
CA THR A 128 -13.30 22.45 4.56
C THR A 128 -14.73 21.95 4.26
N ASP A 129 -14.91 21.31 3.12
CA ASP A 129 -16.18 20.68 2.73
C ASP A 129 -16.58 19.56 3.69
N ALA A 130 -15.64 18.71 4.11
CA ALA A 130 -15.91 17.63 5.04
C ALA A 130 -16.35 18.15 6.42
N ARG A 131 -15.75 19.25 6.92
CA ARG A 131 -16.21 19.90 8.16
C ARG A 131 -17.62 20.47 8.05
N ALA A 132 -17.93 21.14 6.93
CA ALA A 132 -19.26 21.68 6.67
C ALA A 132 -20.32 20.57 6.58
N TYR A 133 -19.99 19.50 5.85
CA TYR A 133 -20.83 18.31 5.73
C TYR A 133 -21.08 17.65 7.11
N LYS A 134 -20.00 17.45 7.89
CA LYS A 134 -20.11 16.92 9.25
C LYS A 134 -21.03 17.77 10.13
N ALA A 135 -20.85 19.08 10.13
CA ALA A 135 -21.68 19.98 10.91
C ALA A 135 -23.17 19.88 10.54
N THR A 136 -23.48 19.78 9.24
CA THR A 136 -24.84 19.58 8.75
C THR A 136 -25.43 18.25 9.20
N MET A 137 -24.65 17.17 9.14
CA MET A 137 -25.10 15.85 9.60
C MET A 137 -25.28 15.78 11.12
N ASP A 138 -24.42 16.44 11.88
CA ASP A 138 -24.51 16.50 13.34
C ASP A 138 -25.70 17.33 13.81
N ASP A 139 -26.01 18.48 13.18
CA ASP A 139 -27.24 19.25 13.44
C ASP A 139 -28.49 18.42 13.16
N TYR A 140 -28.55 17.77 12.00
CA TYR A 140 -29.65 16.87 11.66
C TYR A 140 -29.86 15.80 12.74
N LYS A 141 -28.80 15.09 13.14
CA LYS A 141 -28.89 14.04 14.17
C LYS A 141 -29.37 14.61 15.51
N ALA A 142 -28.86 15.76 15.93
CA ALA A 142 -29.23 16.40 17.19
C ALA A 142 -30.69 16.84 17.22
N ARG A 143 -31.22 17.37 16.11
CA ARG A 143 -32.61 17.79 15.97
C ARG A 143 -33.58 16.60 15.88
N ALA A 144 -33.21 15.58 15.11
CA ALA A 144 -33.97 14.35 15.00
C ALA A 144 -34.07 13.62 16.36
N ALA A 145 -32.98 13.61 17.15
CA ALA A 145 -33.00 13.03 18.50
C ALA A 145 -33.92 13.76 19.47
N LYS A 146 -34.24 15.03 19.21
CA LYS A 146 -35.24 15.82 19.96
C LYS A 146 -36.68 15.60 19.47
N GLY A 147 -36.90 14.75 18.47
CA GLY A 147 -38.21 14.49 17.87
C GLY A 147 -38.64 15.54 16.85
N GLU A 148 -37.76 16.44 16.41
CA GLU A 148 -38.09 17.42 15.39
C GLU A 148 -38.29 16.73 14.02
N ARG A 149 -39.27 17.19 13.25
CA ARG A 149 -39.48 16.76 11.86
C ARG A 149 -38.45 17.46 10.95
N VAL A 150 -37.32 16.82 10.74
CA VAL A 150 -36.23 17.32 9.87
C VAL A 150 -36.03 16.38 8.69
N ILE A 151 -35.66 16.95 7.52
CA ILE A 151 -35.33 16.17 6.34
C ILE A 151 -33.85 15.73 6.45
N PRO A 152 -33.55 14.42 6.28
CA PRO A 152 -32.16 13.96 6.28
C PRO A 152 -31.35 14.66 5.18
N PRO A 153 -30.17 15.20 5.49
CA PRO A 153 -29.26 15.69 4.46
C PRO A 153 -28.89 14.58 3.46
N ARG A 154 -28.66 14.95 2.22
CA ARG A 154 -28.14 13.99 1.22
C ARG A 154 -26.78 13.47 1.66
N ARG A 155 -26.58 12.16 1.58
CA ARG A 155 -25.25 11.56 1.78
C ARG A 155 -24.28 11.99 0.69
N ASP A 156 -23.05 12.29 1.08
CA ASP A 156 -21.96 12.57 0.18
C ASP A 156 -20.85 11.52 0.39
N LEU A 157 -20.81 10.53 -0.51
CA LEU A 157 -19.88 9.40 -0.43
C LEU A 157 -18.41 9.82 -0.57
N LYS A 158 -18.16 10.99 -1.16
CA LYS A 158 -16.82 11.58 -1.26
C LYS A 158 -16.37 12.20 0.05
N LEU A 159 -17.29 12.83 0.80
CA LEU A 159 -16.97 13.51 2.05
C LEU A 159 -17.02 12.58 3.27
N GLU A 160 -17.83 11.52 3.25
CA GLU A 160 -17.93 10.58 4.36
C GLU A 160 -16.57 10.00 4.81
N PRO A 161 -15.68 9.49 3.92
CA PRO A 161 -14.36 9.00 4.35
C PRO A 161 -13.48 10.08 4.97
N LEU A 162 -13.64 11.35 4.55
CA LEU A 162 -12.87 12.47 5.12
C LEU A 162 -13.44 12.86 6.51
N VAL A 163 -14.74 12.74 6.73
CA VAL A 163 -15.34 12.86 8.08
C VAL A 163 -14.80 11.76 8.99
N GLU A 164 -14.68 10.52 8.51
CA GLU A 164 -14.08 9.42 9.28
C GLU A 164 -12.61 9.74 9.66
N VAL A 165 -11.85 10.40 8.79
CA VAL A 165 -10.49 10.89 9.10
C VAL A 165 -10.55 11.93 10.23
N LEU A 166 -11.44 12.93 10.14
CA LEU A 166 -11.62 13.95 11.20
C LEU A 166 -12.04 13.34 12.55
N GLU A 167 -12.73 12.21 12.52
CA GLU A 167 -13.19 11.49 13.71
C GLU A 167 -12.18 10.44 14.22
N GLY A 168 -11.01 10.30 13.55
CA GLY A 168 -10.00 9.31 13.89
C GLY A 168 -10.41 7.86 13.60
N LYS A 169 -11.45 7.65 12.78
CA LYS A 169 -11.97 6.34 12.39
C LYS A 169 -11.33 5.77 11.13
N ARG A 170 -10.53 6.57 10.42
CA ARG A 170 -9.81 6.20 9.19
C ARG A 170 -8.40 6.75 9.23
N PHE A 171 -7.42 5.91 8.93
CA PHE A 171 -6.02 6.28 8.89
C PHE A 171 -5.66 6.96 7.55
N VAL A 172 -4.81 7.99 7.62
CA VAL A 172 -4.23 8.62 6.43
C VAL A 172 -2.84 8.06 6.18
N HIS A 173 -2.65 7.50 4.97
CA HIS A 173 -1.36 7.08 4.43
C HIS A 173 -0.98 8.01 3.29
N ALA A 174 0.13 8.74 3.42
CA ALA A 174 0.47 9.82 2.50
C ALA A 174 1.76 9.55 1.72
N HIS A 175 1.64 9.37 0.40
CA HIS A 175 2.79 9.38 -0.50
C HIS A 175 3.49 10.74 -0.45
N CYS A 176 4.78 10.76 -0.16
CA CYS A 176 5.59 11.98 -0.09
C CYS A 176 7.07 11.67 -0.24
N TYR A 177 7.84 12.64 -0.75
CA TYR A 177 9.29 12.54 -0.84
C TYR A 177 9.98 13.70 -0.13
N ARG A 178 9.61 14.93 -0.44
CA ARG A 178 10.31 16.17 -0.10
C ARG A 178 9.94 16.68 1.30
N ALA A 179 10.93 17.21 1.97
CA ALA A 179 10.79 17.76 3.33
C ALA A 179 9.78 18.91 3.42
N ASP A 180 9.79 19.82 2.44
CA ASP A 180 8.87 20.96 2.39
C ASP A 180 7.40 20.53 2.28
N GLU A 181 7.11 19.52 1.47
CA GLU A 181 5.76 18.98 1.29
C GLU A 181 5.30 18.15 2.51
N ILE A 182 6.23 17.41 3.14
CA ILE A 182 5.94 16.73 4.40
C ILE A 182 5.51 17.73 5.47
N LEU A 183 6.29 18.79 5.67
CA LEU A 183 5.97 19.84 6.63
C LEU A 183 4.64 20.55 6.31
N MET A 184 4.36 20.78 5.03
CA MET A 184 3.07 21.32 4.59
C MET A 184 1.92 20.42 5.02
N LEU A 185 1.99 19.13 4.73
CA LEU A 185 0.91 18.19 5.06
C LEU A 185 0.70 18.07 6.57
N LEU A 186 1.78 18.05 7.37
CA LEU A 186 1.67 18.04 8.83
C LEU A 186 0.96 19.28 9.36
N ARG A 187 1.27 20.48 8.81
CA ARG A 187 0.56 21.73 9.18
C ARG A 187 -0.93 21.68 8.81
N VAL A 188 -1.26 21.16 7.63
CA VAL A 188 -2.67 21.01 7.21
C VAL A 188 -3.39 20.03 8.14
N ALA A 189 -2.75 18.91 8.48
CA ALA A 189 -3.33 17.94 9.40
C ALA A 189 -3.59 18.56 10.79
N ASP A 190 -2.65 19.36 11.32
CA ASP A 190 -2.83 20.04 12.61
C ASP A 190 -3.93 21.12 12.55
N GLU A 191 -4.04 21.89 11.44
CA GLU A 191 -5.10 22.88 11.25
C GLU A 191 -6.50 22.24 11.25
N PHE A 192 -6.62 21.08 10.62
CA PHE A 192 -7.90 20.35 10.55
C PHE A 192 -8.10 19.36 11.71
N GLY A 193 -7.12 19.19 12.59
CA GLY A 193 -7.22 18.37 13.80
C GLY A 193 -7.24 16.86 13.53
N PHE A 194 -6.67 16.40 12.41
CA PHE A 194 -6.48 14.98 12.15
C PHE A 194 -5.01 14.58 12.20
N LYS A 195 -4.72 13.28 12.20
CA LYS A 195 -3.34 12.76 12.24
C LYS A 195 -3.01 11.99 10.97
N ILE A 196 -1.80 12.21 10.45
CA ILE A 196 -1.20 11.34 9.46
C ILE A 196 -0.75 10.07 10.17
N ARG A 197 -1.22 8.92 9.73
CA ARG A 197 -0.81 7.64 10.33
C ARG A 197 0.57 7.23 9.86
N THR A 198 0.80 7.25 8.52
CA THR A 198 2.08 6.85 7.94
C THR A 198 2.41 7.71 6.74
N LEU A 199 3.57 8.32 6.76
CA LEU A 199 4.20 8.93 5.60
C LEU A 199 4.86 7.83 4.76
N GLN A 200 4.47 7.70 3.49
CA GLN A 200 4.94 6.66 2.59
C GLN A 200 6.08 7.18 1.71
N HIS A 201 7.11 6.35 1.52
CA HIS A 201 8.35 6.66 0.83
C HIS A 201 9.25 7.65 1.57
N VAL A 202 8.75 8.80 1.94
CA VAL A 202 9.32 9.79 2.87
C VAL A 202 10.85 9.96 2.73
N LEU A 203 11.33 10.08 1.47
CA LEU A 203 12.76 9.97 1.14
C LEU A 203 13.63 11.05 1.79
N GLU A 204 13.06 12.22 2.06
CA GLU A 204 13.72 13.30 2.80
C GLU A 204 13.31 13.36 4.28
N GLY A 205 12.74 12.30 4.83
CA GLY A 205 12.28 12.24 6.21
C GLY A 205 13.38 12.51 7.24
N TYR A 206 14.63 12.16 6.91
CA TYR A 206 15.79 12.47 7.77
C TYR A 206 15.99 13.97 8.03
N LYS A 207 15.54 14.83 7.10
CA LYS A 207 15.63 16.30 7.25
C LYS A 207 14.62 16.86 8.26
N VAL A 208 13.48 16.19 8.42
CA VAL A 208 12.30 16.63 9.20
C VAL A 208 11.83 15.56 10.20
N ALA A 209 12.77 14.70 10.64
CA ALA A 209 12.45 13.59 11.53
C ALA A 209 11.90 14.05 12.89
N LYS A 210 12.30 15.24 13.35
CA LYS A 210 11.78 15.86 14.59
C LYS A 210 10.29 16.15 14.46
N GLU A 211 9.91 16.83 13.42
CA GLU A 211 8.52 17.25 13.16
C GLU A 211 7.62 16.03 12.91
N ILE A 212 8.12 15.02 12.20
CA ILE A 212 7.40 13.73 12.03
C ILE A 212 7.15 13.09 13.39
N LYS A 213 8.18 13.04 14.26
CA LYS A 213 8.07 12.49 15.61
C LYS A 213 7.09 13.27 16.47
N GLU A 214 7.16 14.60 16.47
CA GLU A 214 6.28 15.49 17.25
C GLU A 214 4.81 15.36 16.80
N HIS A 215 4.57 15.24 15.51
CA HIS A 215 3.22 14.95 14.97
C HIS A 215 2.69 13.57 15.39
N GLY A 216 3.59 12.61 15.61
CA GLY A 216 3.27 11.22 15.93
C GLY A 216 3.03 10.32 14.72
N ALA A 217 3.41 10.76 13.52
CA ALA A 217 3.33 9.94 12.32
C ALA A 217 4.39 8.84 12.29
N GLY A 218 4.04 7.68 11.73
CA GLY A 218 5.02 6.70 11.27
C GLY A 218 5.62 7.10 9.92
N ALA A 219 6.74 6.47 9.58
CA ALA A 219 7.44 6.67 8.31
C ALA A 219 7.73 5.30 7.68
N SER A 220 7.31 5.08 6.44
CA SER A 220 7.62 3.88 5.68
C SER A 220 8.45 4.26 4.47
N THR A 221 9.71 3.79 4.37
CA THR A 221 10.67 4.29 3.38
C THR A 221 11.29 3.16 2.56
N PHE A 222 12.02 3.55 1.52
CA PHE A 222 12.90 2.68 0.75
C PHE A 222 14.32 2.69 1.31
N SER A 223 15.10 1.64 1.04
CA SER A 223 16.49 1.57 1.47
C SER A 223 17.45 2.25 0.50
N ASP A 224 17.20 2.18 -0.80
CA ASP A 224 18.15 2.64 -1.83
C ASP A 224 17.50 3.12 -3.14
N TRP A 225 16.24 3.56 -3.10
CA TRP A 225 15.56 4.15 -4.25
C TRP A 225 15.88 5.65 -4.35
N TRP A 226 17.06 6.00 -4.85
CA TRP A 226 17.47 7.38 -5.08
C TRP A 226 17.62 7.68 -6.56
N SER A 227 17.50 8.96 -6.92
CA SER A 227 17.78 9.49 -8.26
C SER A 227 16.96 8.92 -9.42
N TYR A 228 15.90 8.15 -9.19
CA TYR A 228 15.05 7.63 -10.26
C TYR A 228 14.07 8.67 -10.82
N LYS A 229 13.93 9.81 -10.14
CA LYS A 229 13.22 11.02 -10.56
C LYS A 229 13.72 12.24 -9.77
N VAL A 230 13.44 13.45 -10.29
CA VAL A 230 14.00 14.69 -9.71
C VAL A 230 13.61 14.88 -8.23
N GLU A 231 12.37 14.60 -7.84
CA GLU A 231 11.93 14.75 -6.45
C GLU A 231 12.51 13.70 -5.49
N ALA A 232 13.20 12.68 -6.01
CA ALA A 232 13.91 11.68 -5.22
C ALA A 232 15.44 11.93 -5.16
N TYR A 233 15.91 13.09 -5.63
CA TYR A 233 17.34 13.38 -5.77
C TYR A 233 18.09 13.37 -4.43
N ASP A 234 17.47 13.86 -3.36
CA ASP A 234 18.07 13.92 -2.02
C ASP A 234 17.82 12.66 -1.16
N ALA A 235 17.34 11.58 -1.76
CA ALA A 235 17.24 10.30 -1.05
C ALA A 235 18.63 9.78 -0.68
N ILE A 236 18.74 9.21 0.54
CA ILE A 236 20.00 8.68 1.08
C ILE A 236 19.78 7.31 1.73
N PRO A 237 20.79 6.40 1.71
CA PRO A 237 20.66 5.06 2.28
C PRO A 237 20.55 5.03 3.82
N TYR A 238 20.81 6.14 4.47
CA TYR A 238 20.78 6.28 5.94
C TYR A 238 19.41 6.71 6.48
N ASN A 239 18.46 7.06 5.61
CA ASN A 239 17.20 7.71 5.96
C ASN A 239 16.43 6.95 7.05
N ALA A 240 16.21 5.63 6.86
CA ALA A 240 15.51 4.81 7.85
C ALA A 240 16.18 4.84 9.22
N ALA A 241 17.50 4.65 9.26
CA ALA A 241 18.25 4.64 10.51
C ALA A 241 18.30 6.02 11.20
N LEU A 242 18.40 7.11 10.44
CA LEU A 242 18.39 8.46 10.99
C LEU A 242 17.04 8.80 11.61
N MET A 243 15.94 8.49 10.94
CA MET A 243 14.59 8.66 11.48
C MET A 243 14.36 7.78 12.72
N HIS A 244 14.78 6.51 12.66
CA HIS A 244 14.68 5.58 13.80
C HIS A 244 15.42 6.12 15.03
N LYS A 245 16.67 6.56 14.88
CA LYS A 245 17.48 7.16 15.97
C LYS A 245 16.86 8.44 16.54
N LYS A 246 16.01 9.13 15.78
CA LYS A 246 15.22 10.28 16.25
C LYS A 246 13.89 9.87 16.91
N GLY A 247 13.62 8.57 17.01
CA GLY A 247 12.44 7.99 17.66
C GLY A 247 11.17 8.03 16.82
N VAL A 248 11.29 8.16 15.49
CA VAL A 248 10.17 7.94 14.57
C VAL A 248 9.90 6.43 14.47
N LEU A 249 8.64 6.03 14.41
CA LEU A 249 8.25 4.64 14.09
C LEU A 249 8.48 4.39 12.59
N VAL A 250 9.60 3.77 12.25
CA VAL A 250 10.03 3.54 10.87
C VAL A 250 9.73 2.12 10.43
N SER A 251 9.25 1.96 9.20
CA SER A 251 9.20 0.69 8.46
C SER A 251 9.84 0.83 7.08
N LEU A 252 10.05 -0.32 6.43
CA LEU A 252 10.39 -0.39 5.01
C LEU A 252 9.18 -0.89 4.23
N ASN A 253 9.04 -0.43 2.99
CA ASN A 253 8.01 -0.90 2.05
C ASN A 253 8.61 -1.18 0.68
N SER A 254 7.86 -1.90 -0.14
CA SER A 254 8.31 -2.26 -1.48
C SER A 254 7.84 -1.27 -2.55
N ASP A 255 6.58 -0.90 -2.56
CA ASP A 255 5.89 -0.20 -3.68
C ASP A 255 6.14 -0.88 -5.05
N ASP A 256 6.60 -2.13 -5.02
CA ASP A 256 6.99 -2.91 -6.20
C ASP A 256 6.85 -4.41 -5.95
N ALA A 257 6.23 -5.14 -6.87
CA ALA A 257 5.95 -6.57 -6.73
C ALA A 257 7.21 -7.45 -6.67
N GLU A 258 8.31 -7.05 -7.32
CA GLU A 258 9.57 -7.79 -7.27
C GLU A 258 10.35 -7.44 -6.00
N MET A 259 10.40 -6.17 -5.60
CA MET A 259 11.05 -5.71 -4.38
C MET A 259 10.39 -6.32 -3.13
N MET A 260 9.06 -6.49 -3.14
CA MET A 260 8.30 -7.02 -2.02
C MET A 260 8.86 -8.34 -1.47
N ARG A 261 9.31 -9.22 -2.34
CA ARG A 261 9.88 -10.52 -1.95
C ARG A 261 11.33 -10.45 -1.43
N HIS A 262 11.90 -9.25 -1.37
CA HIS A 262 13.27 -8.99 -0.93
C HIS A 262 13.35 -8.04 0.28
N LEU A 263 12.24 -7.77 0.97
CA LEU A 263 12.20 -6.83 2.11
C LEU A 263 13.19 -7.20 3.22
N ASN A 264 13.52 -8.46 3.41
CA ASN A 264 14.56 -8.89 4.34
C ASN A 264 15.95 -8.36 3.93
N GLN A 265 16.24 -8.28 2.63
CA GLN A 265 17.49 -7.71 2.10
C GLN A 265 17.47 -6.18 2.21
N GLU A 266 16.31 -5.55 2.00
CA GLU A 266 16.13 -4.12 2.23
C GLU A 266 16.40 -3.76 3.71
N ALA A 267 15.90 -4.55 4.64
CA ALA A 267 16.19 -4.38 6.07
C ALA A 267 17.70 -4.53 6.39
N ALA A 268 18.37 -5.50 5.77
CA ALA A 268 19.82 -5.71 5.94
C ALA A 268 20.66 -4.48 5.54
N LYS A 269 20.20 -3.69 4.55
CA LYS A 269 20.87 -2.44 4.16
C LYS A 269 20.86 -1.41 5.30
N SER A 270 19.83 -1.38 6.12
CA SER A 270 19.76 -0.49 7.29
C SER A 270 20.77 -0.85 8.38
N VAL A 271 21.13 -2.15 8.52
CA VAL A 271 22.26 -2.59 9.32
C VAL A 271 23.57 -2.12 8.69
N ARG A 272 23.77 -2.44 7.41
CA ARG A 272 25.02 -2.18 6.70
C ARG A 272 25.38 -0.70 6.60
N TYR A 273 24.41 0.14 6.24
CA TYR A 273 24.63 1.58 6.03
C TYR A 273 24.29 2.40 7.26
N GLY A 274 23.17 2.10 7.93
CA GLY A 274 22.64 2.90 9.03
C GLY A 274 23.17 2.54 10.41
N GLY A 275 23.83 1.38 10.55
CA GLY A 275 24.33 0.87 11.82
C GLY A 275 23.21 0.53 12.80
N LEU A 276 22.07 0.04 12.31
CA LEU A 276 21.04 -0.56 13.15
C LEU A 276 21.50 -1.97 13.58
N THR A 277 21.00 -2.43 14.71
CA THR A 277 21.11 -3.84 15.09
C THR A 277 20.26 -4.73 14.21
N ASP A 278 20.51 -6.03 14.20
CA ASP A 278 19.71 -7.00 13.44
C ASP A 278 18.24 -6.99 13.90
N ASP A 279 18.00 -6.88 15.20
CA ASP A 279 16.63 -6.81 15.76
C ASP A 279 15.90 -5.53 15.34
N GLU A 280 16.59 -4.37 15.38
CA GLU A 280 16.01 -3.12 14.88
C GLU A 280 15.69 -3.18 13.40
N ALA A 281 16.56 -3.78 12.58
CA ALA A 281 16.34 -3.95 11.15
C ALA A 281 15.18 -4.91 10.85
N LEU A 282 15.08 -6.03 11.56
CA LEU A 282 13.95 -6.94 11.44
C LEU A 282 12.64 -6.29 11.88
N ALA A 283 12.67 -5.44 12.90
CA ALA A 283 11.50 -4.67 13.32
C ALA A 283 10.96 -3.75 12.23
N LEU A 284 11.81 -3.23 11.33
CA LEU A 284 11.38 -2.37 10.20
C LEU A 284 10.44 -3.07 9.21
N ILE A 285 10.45 -4.40 9.19
CA ILE A 285 9.66 -5.21 8.25
C ILE A 285 8.69 -6.18 8.95
N THR A 286 8.56 -6.08 10.27
CA THR A 286 7.69 -6.96 11.07
C THR A 286 6.79 -6.15 12.01
N ILE A 287 7.27 -5.87 13.24
CA ILE A 287 6.44 -5.23 14.27
C ILE A 287 6.16 -3.73 14.00
N ASN A 288 7.08 -3.01 13.34
CA ASN A 288 6.87 -1.59 13.07
C ASN A 288 5.75 -1.35 12.04
N PRO A 289 5.72 -2.03 10.86
CA PRO A 289 4.58 -1.91 9.96
C PRO A 289 3.29 -2.43 10.60
N ALA A 290 3.32 -3.48 11.44
CA ALA A 290 2.15 -3.92 12.19
C ALA A 290 1.59 -2.78 13.09
N LYS A 291 2.45 -2.06 13.81
CA LYS A 291 2.05 -0.90 14.60
C LYS A 291 1.51 0.25 13.73
N GLN A 292 2.12 0.51 12.57
CA GLN A 292 1.62 1.53 11.64
C GLN A 292 0.23 1.21 11.10
N LEU A 293 -0.10 -0.07 10.95
CA LEU A 293 -1.41 -0.55 10.53
C LEU A 293 -2.39 -0.81 11.69
N ALA A 294 -1.93 -0.66 12.94
CA ALA A 294 -2.67 -0.99 14.17
C ALA A 294 -3.17 -2.45 14.21
N ILE A 295 -2.35 -3.38 13.75
CA ILE A 295 -2.59 -4.83 13.77
C ILE A 295 -1.53 -5.58 14.60
N ASP A 296 -0.74 -4.84 15.37
CA ASP A 296 0.37 -5.38 16.19
C ASP A 296 -0.12 -6.22 17.38
N ASN A 297 -1.40 -6.17 17.71
CA ASN A 297 -2.05 -7.10 18.64
C ASN A 297 -2.29 -8.49 18.01
N ARG A 298 -2.18 -8.63 16.68
CA ARG A 298 -2.40 -9.90 15.97
C ARG A 298 -1.15 -10.46 15.32
N VAL A 299 -0.31 -9.60 14.69
CA VAL A 299 0.84 -10.00 13.88
C VAL A 299 2.09 -9.15 14.18
N GLY A 300 3.22 -9.47 13.55
CA GLY A 300 4.46 -8.68 13.62
C GLY A 300 5.44 -9.13 14.68
N SER A 301 5.05 -10.02 15.60
CA SER A 301 5.93 -10.67 16.57
C SER A 301 5.44 -12.07 16.90
N ILE A 302 6.31 -12.89 17.49
CA ILE A 302 5.95 -14.24 17.95
C ILE A 302 5.64 -14.16 19.44
N GLU A 303 4.34 -14.10 19.75
CA GLU A 303 3.83 -14.00 21.11
C GLU A 303 2.57 -14.85 21.25
N VAL A 304 2.33 -15.35 22.46
CA VAL A 304 1.11 -16.12 22.76
C VAL A 304 -0.12 -15.24 22.56
N GLY A 305 -1.09 -15.75 21.81
CA GLY A 305 -2.35 -15.04 21.50
C GLY A 305 -2.34 -14.26 20.18
N LYS A 306 -1.18 -14.19 19.49
CA LYS A 306 -1.12 -13.65 18.12
C LYS A 306 -1.34 -14.73 17.07
N ASP A 307 -1.72 -14.29 15.88
CA ASP A 307 -1.87 -15.16 14.72
C ASP A 307 -0.51 -15.80 14.38
N ALA A 308 -0.51 -17.10 14.06
CA ALA A 308 0.71 -17.83 13.76
C ALA A 308 1.18 -17.58 12.32
N ASP A 309 1.53 -16.31 12.04
CA ASP A 309 2.17 -15.86 10.80
C ASP A 309 3.68 -15.99 10.95
N LEU A 310 4.25 -17.07 10.38
CA LEU A 310 5.63 -17.48 10.64
C LEU A 310 6.39 -17.76 9.35
N VAL A 311 7.68 -17.40 9.32
CA VAL A 311 8.58 -17.70 8.21
C VAL A 311 9.80 -18.48 8.73
N ILE A 312 10.11 -19.58 8.06
CA ILE A 312 11.31 -20.38 8.29
C ILE A 312 12.30 -20.12 7.17
N TYR A 313 13.49 -19.67 7.54
CA TYR A 313 14.63 -19.48 6.65
C TYR A 313 15.69 -20.59 6.89
N ASP A 314 16.50 -20.87 5.86
CA ASP A 314 17.66 -21.79 5.98
C ASP A 314 18.89 -21.15 6.62
N LYS A 315 18.92 -19.81 6.69
CA LYS A 315 20.00 -18.99 7.26
C LYS A 315 19.41 -17.78 7.97
N HIS A 316 20.29 -16.95 8.55
CA HIS A 316 19.87 -15.70 9.16
C HIS A 316 19.08 -14.85 8.15
N PRO A 317 17.88 -14.35 8.47
CA PRO A 317 16.99 -13.65 7.52
C PRO A 317 17.65 -12.47 6.78
N LEU A 318 18.52 -11.72 7.44
CA LEU A 318 19.23 -10.58 6.86
C LEU A 318 20.41 -10.96 5.94
N SER A 319 20.69 -12.25 5.78
CA SER A 319 21.70 -12.73 4.83
C SER A 319 21.15 -12.71 3.40
N ASN A 320 21.92 -12.18 2.43
CA ASN A 320 21.59 -12.25 1.00
C ASN A 320 21.50 -13.69 0.47
N TYR A 321 22.05 -14.66 1.21
CA TYR A 321 21.98 -16.09 0.86
C TYR A 321 20.83 -16.83 1.55
N ALA A 322 20.09 -16.15 2.43
CA ALA A 322 18.94 -16.74 3.11
C ALA A 322 17.80 -17.03 2.12
N LYS A 323 17.21 -18.22 2.26
CA LYS A 323 16.07 -18.65 1.46
C LYS A 323 14.93 -19.01 2.39
N VAL A 324 13.76 -18.51 2.10
CA VAL A 324 12.52 -18.91 2.73
C VAL A 324 12.30 -20.40 2.43
N GLN A 325 12.11 -21.21 3.46
CA GLN A 325 11.81 -22.62 3.34
C GLN A 325 10.31 -22.88 3.48
N LYS A 326 9.68 -22.29 4.48
CA LYS A 326 8.24 -22.44 4.74
C LYS A 326 7.64 -21.13 5.20
N VAL A 327 6.38 -20.89 4.80
CA VAL A 327 5.58 -19.77 5.28
C VAL A 327 4.25 -20.29 5.80
N PHE A 328 3.91 -19.86 7.01
CA PHE A 328 2.63 -20.13 7.64
C PHE A 328 1.87 -18.84 7.85
N ILE A 329 0.57 -18.87 7.62
CA ILE A 329 -0.37 -17.80 7.92
C ILE A 329 -1.52 -18.40 8.71
N ASP A 330 -1.84 -17.82 9.85
CA ASP A 330 -2.84 -18.35 10.80
C ASP A 330 -2.57 -19.82 11.21
N GLY A 331 -1.32 -20.26 11.15
CA GLY A 331 -0.90 -21.63 11.42
C GLY A 331 -1.05 -22.61 10.25
N GLU A 332 -1.66 -22.22 9.13
CA GLU A 332 -1.74 -23.00 7.89
C GLU A 332 -0.52 -22.73 7.00
N MET A 333 0.04 -23.76 6.37
CA MET A 333 1.21 -23.65 5.51
C MET A 333 0.80 -23.24 4.09
N TYR A 334 1.20 -22.05 3.64
CA TYR A 334 0.91 -21.50 2.31
C TYR A 334 2.07 -21.60 1.32
N PHE A 335 3.30 -21.80 1.80
CA PHE A 335 4.47 -21.97 0.95
C PHE A 335 5.43 -23.00 1.56
N GLU A 336 5.94 -23.90 0.70
CA GLU A 336 7.01 -24.85 1.01
C GLU A 336 7.94 -24.95 -0.20
N ARG A 337 9.21 -24.59 -0.01
CA ARG A 337 10.19 -24.47 -1.10
C ARG A 337 10.44 -25.80 -1.82
N ASP A 338 10.63 -26.89 -1.09
CA ASP A 338 10.94 -28.19 -1.69
C ASP A 338 9.78 -28.67 -2.56
N LYS A 339 8.56 -28.47 -2.09
CA LYS A 339 7.34 -28.78 -2.86
C LYS A 339 7.26 -27.90 -4.11
N ASP A 340 7.48 -26.59 -3.99
CA ASP A 340 7.46 -25.67 -5.14
C ASP A 340 8.51 -26.08 -6.20
N MET A 341 9.73 -26.42 -5.76
CA MET A 341 10.80 -26.87 -6.65
C MET A 341 10.45 -28.18 -7.36
N SER A 342 9.89 -29.15 -6.66
CA SER A 342 9.48 -30.43 -7.25
C SER A 342 8.34 -30.27 -8.27
N ASP A 343 7.41 -29.38 -8.00
CA ASP A 343 6.25 -29.15 -8.87
C ASP A 343 6.57 -28.34 -10.16
N ARG A 344 7.74 -27.70 -10.24
CA ARG A 344 8.10 -26.84 -11.38
C ARG A 344 8.10 -27.57 -12.71
N ALA A 345 8.67 -28.77 -12.76
CA ALA A 345 8.73 -29.56 -13.98
C ALA A 345 7.32 -29.96 -14.49
N VAL A 346 6.44 -30.31 -13.56
CA VAL A 346 5.02 -30.66 -13.87
C VAL A 346 4.27 -29.42 -14.37
N LYS A 347 4.43 -28.29 -13.70
CA LYS A 347 3.83 -27.00 -14.09
C LYS A 347 4.29 -26.55 -15.49
N GLU A 348 5.60 -26.68 -15.79
CA GLU A 348 6.15 -26.30 -17.08
C GLU A 348 5.66 -27.22 -18.21
N ALA A 349 5.60 -28.53 -17.98
CA ALA A 349 5.02 -29.47 -18.95
C ALA A 349 3.54 -29.14 -19.25
N ARG A 350 2.76 -28.84 -18.20
CA ARG A 350 1.36 -28.43 -18.34
C ARG A 350 1.20 -27.12 -19.10
N ARG A 351 2.03 -26.13 -18.80
CA ARG A 351 2.06 -24.84 -19.51
C ARG A 351 2.33 -25.02 -20.99
N LYS A 352 3.33 -25.83 -21.37
CA LYS A 352 3.62 -26.15 -22.78
C LYS A 352 2.40 -26.80 -23.46
N GLN A 353 1.80 -27.80 -22.84
CA GLN A 353 0.63 -28.47 -23.36
C GLN A 353 -0.55 -27.50 -23.62
N LEU A 354 -0.82 -26.58 -22.66
CA LEU A 354 -1.88 -25.59 -22.77
C LEU A 354 -1.58 -24.57 -23.87
N SER A 355 -0.32 -24.11 -23.99
CA SER A 355 0.13 -23.19 -25.03
C SER A 355 -0.04 -23.81 -26.44
N GLU A 356 0.32 -25.08 -26.59
CA GLU A 356 0.13 -25.80 -27.87
C GLU A 356 -1.35 -25.93 -28.23
N LYS A 357 -2.21 -26.28 -27.28
CA LYS A 357 -3.66 -26.31 -27.48
C LYS A 357 -4.21 -24.94 -27.91
N GLN A 358 -3.76 -23.87 -27.28
CA GLN A 358 -4.20 -22.52 -27.61
C GLN A 358 -3.76 -22.13 -29.04
N LYS A 359 -2.49 -22.41 -29.40
CA LYS A 359 -1.98 -22.17 -30.75
C LYS A 359 -2.75 -22.98 -31.82
N ALA A 360 -3.06 -24.25 -31.56
CA ALA A 360 -3.82 -25.07 -32.44
C ALA A 360 -5.25 -24.55 -32.63
N ALA A 361 -5.89 -24.06 -31.57
CA ALA A 361 -7.23 -23.47 -31.64
C ALA A 361 -7.25 -22.10 -32.34
N ALA A 362 -6.16 -21.34 -32.27
CA ALA A 362 -6.03 -20.02 -32.92
C ALA A 362 -5.65 -20.08 -34.40
N THR A 363 -5.27 -21.28 -34.93
CA THR A 363 -4.96 -21.45 -36.38
C THR A 363 -6.24 -21.55 -37.15
N PRO A 364 -6.64 -20.58 -38.03
CA PRO A 364 -7.84 -20.67 -38.82
C PRO A 364 -7.73 -21.90 -39.75
N ALA A 365 -8.78 -22.71 -39.82
CA ALA A 365 -8.89 -23.78 -40.84
C ALA A 365 -8.69 -23.15 -42.22
N ARG A 366 -7.62 -23.54 -42.91
CA ARG A 366 -7.34 -23.10 -44.29
C ARG A 366 -8.56 -23.47 -45.12
N PRO A 367 -9.23 -22.53 -45.81
CA PRO A 367 -10.37 -22.91 -46.64
C PRO A 367 -9.89 -23.89 -47.72
N ALA A 368 -10.54 -25.03 -47.79
CA ALA A 368 -10.32 -26.02 -48.84
C ALA A 368 -10.49 -25.32 -50.19
N GLY A 369 -9.42 -25.29 -50.97
CA GLY A 369 -9.37 -24.62 -52.27
C GLY A 369 -10.51 -25.06 -53.17
N GLY A 370 -11.47 -24.17 -53.38
CA GLY A 370 -12.47 -24.31 -54.42
C GLY A 370 -11.77 -24.26 -55.78
N ARG A 371 -11.78 -25.38 -56.53
CA ARG A 371 -11.45 -25.40 -57.97
C ARG A 371 -12.45 -24.48 -58.67
N ARG A 372 -11.96 -23.44 -59.32
CA ARG A 372 -12.77 -22.70 -60.31
C ARG A 372 -13.03 -23.64 -61.51
N PRO A 373 -14.27 -23.76 -61.98
CA PRO A 373 -14.51 -24.36 -63.26
C PRO A 373 -14.00 -23.46 -64.38
N GLN A 374 -13.44 -24.07 -65.43
CA GLN A 374 -13.05 -23.43 -66.70
C GLN A 374 -14.27 -22.94 -67.49
#